data_e4d2874b2b9242e46bce2dcd452cbd88
#
_entry.id   e4d2874b2b9242e46bce2dcd452cbd88
#
_cell.length_a   1.000
_cell.length_b   1.000
_cell.length_c   1.000
_cell.angle_alpha   90.00
_cell.angle_beta   90.00
_cell.angle_gamma   90.00
#
_symmetry.space_group_name_H-M   'P 1'
#
loop_
_entity.id
_entity.type
_entity.pdbx_description
1 polymer ?
#
loop_
_entity_poly.entity_id
_entity_poly.type
_entity_poly.pdbx_seq_one_letter_code
_entity_poly.pdbx_strand_id
1 'polypeptide(L)'
;LDAWLGKEAIQYFREADLKEILRRHMLAEESEVNRTEAIGALNFLTIDDLPIESEGVDLDPRSFLRLPVRNGMPVFPHFRESPEDPFLRQVEASGKAWVVIADEAGEPLLIMDADGFLRHVLFQRQRTDPLAFCHRPVVVRDPAMPLGEAIVRLRFHAEASEDDLIDDDAILLWTDAPRLITGSDLLGRL
;
A
#
# COMPACT_ATOMS: atom_id res chain seq x y z
N LEU A 1 -29.90 -9.65 -19.02
CA LEU A 1 -30.12 -9.18 -17.64
C LEU A 1 -31.09 -7.99 -17.61
N ASP A 2 -30.97 -7.02 -18.53
CA ASP A 2 -31.83 -5.84 -18.60
C ASP A 2 -33.32 -6.11 -18.84
N ALA A 3 -33.64 -7.25 -19.44
CA ALA A 3 -35.03 -7.66 -19.72
C ALA A 3 -35.71 -8.32 -18.51
N TRP A 4 -34.97 -8.68 -17.48
CA TRP A 4 -35.46 -9.41 -16.31
C TRP A 4 -35.52 -8.56 -15.05
N LEU A 5 -34.63 -7.60 -14.93
CA LEU A 5 -34.66 -6.56 -13.90
C LEU A 5 -35.24 -5.29 -14.53
N GLY A 6 -36.47 -4.90 -14.15
CA GLY A 6 -37.05 -3.65 -14.61
C GLY A 6 -36.13 -2.46 -14.38
N LYS A 7 -36.23 -1.39 -15.17
CA LYS A 7 -35.41 -0.19 -15.06
C LYS A 7 -35.32 0.39 -13.65
N GLU A 8 -36.34 0.17 -12.82
CA GLU A 8 -36.38 0.60 -11.43
C GLU A 8 -35.43 -0.21 -10.53
N ALA A 9 -35.26 -1.51 -10.78
CA ALA A 9 -34.32 -2.34 -10.00
C ALA A 9 -32.85 -1.96 -10.23
N ILE A 10 -32.50 -1.48 -11.41
CA ILE A 10 -31.13 -1.01 -11.74
C ILE A 10 -30.78 0.27 -10.98
N GLN A 11 -31.77 1.11 -10.66
CA GLN A 11 -31.54 2.35 -9.89
C GLN A 11 -31.05 2.06 -8.46
N TYR A 12 -31.53 0.98 -7.81
CA TYR A 12 -31.11 0.59 -6.47
C TYR A 12 -29.65 0.11 -6.37
N PHE A 13 -28.98 -0.07 -7.49
CA PHE A 13 -27.55 -0.42 -7.52
C PHE A 13 -26.64 0.79 -7.75
N ARG A 14 -27.17 2.01 -7.78
CA ARG A 14 -26.34 3.20 -7.76
C ARG A 14 -25.75 3.40 -6.38
N GLU A 15 -24.52 3.78 -6.32
CA GLU A 15 -23.78 4.01 -5.07
C GLU A 15 -24.53 4.98 -4.13
N ALA A 16 -25.09 6.06 -4.65
CA ALA A 16 -25.87 7.02 -3.87
C ALA A 16 -27.10 6.37 -3.20
N ASP A 17 -27.79 5.48 -3.91
CA ASP A 17 -28.95 4.78 -3.38
C ASP A 17 -28.55 3.75 -2.34
N LEU A 18 -27.41 3.07 -2.56
CA LEU A 18 -26.84 2.15 -1.60
C LEU A 18 -26.40 2.85 -0.30
N LYS A 19 -25.74 4.01 -0.42
CA LYS A 19 -25.39 4.86 0.74
C LYS A 19 -26.62 5.29 1.52
N GLU A 20 -27.72 5.64 0.84
CA GLU A 20 -28.98 6.05 1.47
C GLU A 20 -29.67 4.84 2.16
N ILE A 21 -29.68 3.67 1.52
CA ILE A 21 -30.22 2.44 2.12
C ILE A 21 -29.46 2.09 3.39
N LEU A 22 -28.13 2.10 3.37
CA LEU A 22 -27.29 1.84 4.54
C LEU A 22 -27.57 2.84 5.67
N ARG A 23 -27.70 4.15 5.36
CA ARG A 23 -28.05 5.17 6.36
C ARG A 23 -29.42 4.91 7.01
N ARG A 24 -30.42 4.49 6.23
CA ARG A 24 -31.76 4.15 6.77
C ARG A 24 -31.69 2.93 7.66
N HIS A 25 -30.93 1.89 7.28
CA HIS A 25 -30.74 0.71 8.13
C HIS A 25 -30.05 1.04 9.45
N MET A 26 -29.10 1.96 9.47
CA MET A 26 -28.47 2.41 10.72
C MET A 26 -29.44 3.03 11.73
N LEU A 27 -30.56 3.58 11.26
CA LEU A 27 -31.57 4.25 12.06
C LEU A 27 -32.77 3.34 12.43
N ALA A 28 -32.89 2.18 11.80
CA ALA A 28 -33.99 1.25 12.03
C ALA A 28 -33.71 0.33 13.23
N GLU A 29 -34.62 0.27 14.20
CA GLU A 29 -34.50 -0.57 15.40
C GLU A 29 -34.50 -2.06 15.09
N GLU A 30 -35.11 -2.48 13.97
CA GLU A 30 -35.26 -3.89 13.54
C GLU A 30 -34.28 -4.28 12.42
N SER A 31 -33.16 -3.53 12.25
CA SER A 31 -32.19 -3.82 11.19
C SER A 31 -31.32 -5.03 11.53
N GLU A 32 -31.20 -5.98 10.58
CA GLU A 32 -30.24 -7.09 10.67
C GLU A 32 -28.78 -6.62 10.54
N VAL A 33 -28.56 -5.47 9.88
CA VAL A 33 -27.24 -4.85 9.75
C VAL A 33 -27.02 -3.96 10.98
N ASN A 34 -26.04 -4.30 11.80
CA ASN A 34 -25.74 -3.48 12.95
C ASN A 34 -25.08 -2.14 12.54
N ARG A 35 -25.13 -1.17 13.45
CA ARG A 35 -24.63 0.18 13.19
C ARG A 35 -23.16 0.20 12.77
N THR A 36 -22.32 -0.65 13.35
CA THR A 36 -20.88 -0.73 13.07
C THR A 36 -20.64 -1.26 11.66
N GLU A 37 -21.37 -2.29 11.26
CA GLU A 37 -21.31 -2.86 9.91
C GLU A 37 -21.73 -1.84 8.84
N ALA A 38 -22.82 -1.12 9.10
CA ALA A 38 -23.31 -0.09 8.19
C ALA A 38 -22.34 1.08 8.07
N ILE A 39 -21.68 1.50 9.16
CA ILE A 39 -20.63 2.52 9.15
C ILE A 39 -19.43 2.03 8.34
N GLY A 40 -18.96 0.81 8.55
CA GLY A 40 -17.84 0.23 7.80
C GLY A 40 -18.14 0.19 6.30
N ALA A 41 -19.34 -0.25 5.91
CA ALA A 41 -19.77 -0.27 4.52
C ALA A 41 -19.85 1.15 3.90
N LEU A 42 -20.36 2.13 4.65
CA LEU A 42 -20.40 3.53 4.21
C LEU A 42 -19.01 4.13 4.05
N ASN A 43 -18.11 3.84 4.99
CA ASN A 43 -16.72 4.30 4.92
C ASN A 43 -16.03 3.70 3.69
N PHE A 44 -16.20 2.40 3.45
CA PHE A 44 -15.64 1.74 2.27
C PHE A 44 -16.11 2.41 0.97
N LEU A 45 -17.43 2.63 0.81
CA LEU A 45 -17.99 3.32 -0.36
C LEU A 45 -17.53 4.78 -0.49
N THR A 46 -17.07 5.40 0.58
CA THR A 46 -16.55 6.77 0.57
C THR A 46 -15.07 6.80 0.19
N ILE A 47 -14.30 5.79 0.64
CA ILE A 47 -12.87 5.65 0.32
C ILE A 47 -12.66 5.48 -1.18
N ASP A 48 -13.58 4.81 -1.86
CA ASP A 48 -13.50 4.49 -3.29
C ASP A 48 -13.36 5.74 -4.16
N ASP A 49 -14.06 6.82 -3.80
CA ASP A 49 -14.08 8.08 -4.54
C ASP A 49 -12.97 9.07 -4.15
N LEU A 50 -12.20 8.80 -3.09
CA LEU A 50 -11.16 9.72 -2.65
C LEU A 50 -9.98 9.75 -3.62
N PRO A 51 -9.40 10.94 -3.92
CA PRO A 51 -8.17 11.00 -4.69
C PRO A 51 -7.03 10.35 -3.88
N ILE A 52 -6.21 9.56 -4.57
CA ILE A 52 -5.13 8.80 -3.93
C ILE A 52 -4.14 9.67 -3.16
N GLU A 53 -3.95 10.92 -3.58
CA GLU A 53 -3.07 11.88 -2.91
C GLU A 53 -3.54 12.28 -1.49
N SER A 54 -4.81 12.01 -1.15
CA SER A 54 -5.35 12.29 0.19
C SER A 54 -4.96 11.24 1.23
N GLU A 55 -4.37 10.12 0.81
CA GLU A 55 -4.09 8.98 1.67
C GLU A 55 -2.60 8.68 1.82
N GLY A 56 -2.28 7.84 2.83
CA GLY A 56 -0.92 7.37 3.10
C GLY A 56 -0.02 8.40 3.76
N VAL A 57 1.26 8.08 3.81
CA VAL A 57 2.30 8.86 4.49
C VAL A 57 3.24 9.47 3.46
N ASP A 58 3.57 10.75 3.66
CA ASP A 58 4.58 11.44 2.83
C ASP A 58 5.95 10.77 3.00
N LEU A 59 6.61 10.54 1.88
CA LEU A 59 7.95 9.98 1.87
C LEU A 59 9.01 11.07 1.99
N ASP A 60 9.94 10.89 2.93
CA ASP A 60 11.09 11.76 3.09
C ASP A 60 12.10 11.49 1.95
N PRO A 61 12.68 12.51 1.29
CA PRO A 61 13.73 12.30 0.28
C PRO A 61 14.92 11.45 0.75
N ARG A 62 15.20 11.43 2.05
CA ARG A 62 16.23 10.57 2.64
C ARG A 62 15.86 9.09 2.67
N SER A 63 14.56 8.77 2.46
CA SER A 63 14.10 7.39 2.35
C SER A 63 14.29 6.78 0.96
N PHE A 64 15.00 7.47 0.04
CA PHE A 64 15.22 6.98 -1.30
C PHE A 64 16.65 6.44 -1.44
N LEU A 65 16.77 5.14 -1.67
CA LEU A 65 18.02 4.46 -1.97
C LEU A 65 18.11 4.18 -3.46
N ARG A 66 19.14 4.73 -4.11
CA ARG A 66 19.42 4.42 -5.52
C ARG A 66 20.42 3.29 -5.58
N LEU A 67 20.04 2.20 -6.23
CA LEU A 67 20.89 1.01 -6.39
C LEU A 67 21.06 0.66 -7.87
N PRO A 68 22.21 0.09 -8.26
CA PRO A 68 22.39 -0.49 -9.58
C PRO A 68 21.37 -1.61 -9.80
N VAL A 69 20.95 -1.79 -11.06
CA VAL A 69 19.99 -2.81 -11.45
C VAL A 69 20.64 -3.85 -12.34
N ARG A 70 20.38 -5.13 -12.07
CA ARG A 70 20.77 -6.25 -12.91
C ARG A 70 19.58 -7.19 -13.08
N ASN A 71 19.23 -7.49 -14.32
CA ASN A 71 18.09 -8.36 -14.66
C ASN A 71 16.75 -7.89 -14.03
N GLY A 72 16.54 -6.57 -13.95
CA GLY A 72 15.32 -6.00 -13.37
C GLY A 72 15.27 -5.95 -11.85
N MET A 73 16.32 -6.42 -11.16
CA MET A 73 16.41 -6.44 -9.69
C MET A 73 17.51 -5.51 -9.18
N PRO A 74 17.30 -4.83 -8.04
CA PRO A 74 18.35 -4.02 -7.42
C PRO A 74 19.50 -4.89 -6.93
N VAL A 75 20.72 -4.39 -7.10
CA VAL A 75 21.94 -5.02 -6.59
C VAL A 75 22.32 -4.37 -5.28
N PHE A 76 22.05 -5.06 -4.17
CA PHE A 76 22.44 -4.60 -2.86
C PHE A 76 23.95 -4.66 -2.67
N PRO A 77 24.56 -3.64 -2.01
CA PRO A 77 25.97 -3.69 -1.68
C PRO A 77 26.25 -4.78 -0.65
N HIS A 78 27.49 -5.25 -0.61
CA HIS A 78 27.93 -6.10 0.52
C HIS A 78 27.94 -5.24 1.79
N PHE A 79 27.33 -5.74 2.85
CA PHE A 79 27.29 -5.09 4.15
C PHE A 79 27.74 -6.05 5.25
N ARG A 80 28.16 -5.47 6.37
CA ARG A 80 28.51 -6.19 7.59
C ARG A 80 27.36 -6.02 8.60
N GLU A 81 27.13 -7.01 9.41
CA GLU A 81 26.14 -7.01 10.50
C GLU A 81 26.61 -6.12 11.67
N SER A 82 26.79 -4.84 11.40
CA SER A 82 27.34 -3.86 12.34
C SER A 82 26.64 -2.52 12.19
N PRO A 83 26.29 -1.82 13.29
CA PRO A 83 25.72 -0.50 13.25
C PRO A 83 26.56 0.57 12.54
N GLU A 84 27.87 0.32 12.38
CA GLU A 84 28.79 1.22 11.68
C GLU A 84 28.85 0.96 10.18
N ASP A 85 28.16 -0.06 9.66
CA ASP A 85 28.18 -0.36 8.23
C ASP A 85 27.54 0.78 7.42
N PRO A 86 28.18 1.25 6.36
CA PRO A 86 27.70 2.40 5.59
C PRO A 86 26.33 2.20 4.97
N PHE A 87 26.03 0.98 4.51
CA PHE A 87 24.72 0.69 3.90
C PHE A 87 23.61 0.65 4.97
N LEU A 88 23.86 0.02 6.12
CA LEU A 88 22.90 0.01 7.21
C LEU A 88 22.63 1.42 7.74
N ARG A 89 23.66 2.25 7.84
CA ARG A 89 23.51 3.66 8.20
C ARG A 89 22.71 4.45 7.18
N GLN A 90 22.86 4.15 5.90
CA GLN A 90 22.08 4.79 4.84
C GLN A 90 20.60 4.42 4.94
N VAL A 91 20.29 3.16 5.22
CA VAL A 91 18.90 2.70 5.45
C VAL A 91 18.32 3.39 6.69
N GLU A 92 19.08 3.45 7.78
CA GLU A 92 18.68 4.05 9.05
C GLU A 92 18.53 5.57 8.99
N ALA A 93 19.30 6.25 8.14
CA ALA A 93 19.37 7.72 8.08
C ALA A 93 18.03 8.41 7.75
N SER A 94 17.09 7.71 7.12
CA SER A 94 15.74 8.23 6.88
C SER A 94 14.96 8.39 8.18
N GLY A 95 15.23 7.57 9.20
CA GLY A 95 14.41 7.44 10.41
C GLY A 95 12.97 7.04 10.14
N LYS A 96 12.71 6.36 9.02
CA LYS A 96 11.38 5.94 8.57
C LYS A 96 11.31 4.42 8.50
N ALA A 97 10.12 3.88 8.78
CA ALA A 97 9.88 2.44 8.70
C ALA A 97 10.03 1.90 7.26
N TRP A 98 9.75 2.72 6.26
CA TRP A 98 9.80 2.34 4.86
C TRP A 98 10.81 3.16 4.06
N VAL A 99 11.56 2.46 3.22
CA VAL A 99 12.55 3.04 2.31
C VAL A 99 12.23 2.60 0.88
N VAL A 100 12.23 3.55 -0.07
CA VAL A 100 12.03 3.26 -1.49
C VAL A 100 13.39 2.94 -2.13
N ILE A 101 13.45 1.81 -2.81
CA ILE A 101 14.59 1.41 -3.62
C ILE A 101 14.28 1.78 -5.06
N ALA A 102 15.09 2.66 -5.61
CA ALA A 102 14.98 3.12 -6.98
C ALA A 102 16.21 2.72 -7.79
N ASP A 103 16.08 2.71 -9.10
CA ASP A 103 17.22 2.57 -10.00
C ASP A 103 18.08 3.84 -10.08
N GLU A 104 19.13 3.80 -10.89
CA GLU A 104 20.03 4.95 -11.10
C GLU A 104 19.34 6.14 -11.78
N ALA A 105 18.26 5.91 -12.54
CA ALA A 105 17.44 6.96 -13.14
C ALA A 105 16.45 7.57 -12.14
N GLY A 106 16.25 6.92 -10.98
CA GLY A 106 15.32 7.35 -9.95
C GLY A 106 13.91 6.73 -10.10
N GLU A 107 13.77 5.70 -10.94
CA GLU A 107 12.51 4.96 -11.05
C GLU A 107 12.36 3.99 -9.87
N PRO A 108 11.20 3.99 -9.18
CA PRO A 108 10.97 3.13 -8.04
C PRO A 108 10.84 1.67 -8.47
N LEU A 109 11.51 0.79 -7.76
CA LEU A 109 11.48 -0.65 -8.01
C LEU A 109 10.80 -1.41 -6.89
N LEU A 110 11.24 -1.16 -5.66
CA LEU A 110 10.79 -1.84 -4.45
C LEU A 110 10.61 -0.83 -3.31
N ILE A 111 9.87 -1.25 -2.30
CA ILE A 111 9.90 -0.64 -0.97
C ILE A 111 10.48 -1.66 0.00
N MET A 112 11.25 -1.21 0.99
CA MET A 112 11.86 -2.05 2.02
C MET A 112 11.30 -1.69 3.39
N ASP A 113 10.89 -2.70 4.18
CA ASP A 113 10.71 -2.55 5.62
C ASP A 113 12.08 -2.35 6.29
N ALA A 114 12.45 -1.08 6.46
CA ALA A 114 13.74 -0.70 7.01
C ALA A 114 13.89 -1.13 8.48
N ASP A 115 12.82 -1.02 9.26
CA ASP A 115 12.85 -1.41 10.68
C ASP A 115 13.01 -2.92 10.84
N GLY A 116 12.26 -3.71 10.06
CA GLY A 116 12.37 -5.16 10.02
C GLY A 116 13.75 -5.61 9.56
N PHE A 117 14.24 -5.04 8.47
CA PHE A 117 15.57 -5.33 7.93
C PHE A 117 16.68 -5.03 8.93
N LEU A 118 16.74 -3.79 9.46
CA LEU A 118 17.78 -3.38 10.40
C LEU A 118 17.75 -4.21 11.69
N ARG A 119 16.55 -4.47 12.21
CA ARG A 119 16.39 -5.34 13.40
C ARG A 119 16.91 -6.74 13.14
N HIS A 120 16.58 -7.33 11.99
CA HIS A 120 17.04 -8.66 11.63
C HIS A 120 18.56 -8.71 11.52
N VAL A 121 19.15 -7.82 10.73
CA VAL A 121 20.61 -7.79 10.51
C VAL A 121 21.40 -7.60 11.80
N LEU A 122 20.93 -6.73 12.71
CA LEU A 122 21.68 -6.37 13.90
C LEU A 122 21.50 -7.38 15.05
N PHE A 123 20.41 -8.13 15.08
CA PHE A 123 20.08 -9.00 16.23
C PHE A 123 19.96 -10.48 15.88
N GLN A 124 19.83 -10.85 14.62
CA GLN A 124 19.81 -12.25 14.21
C GLN A 124 21.15 -12.63 13.57
N ARG A 125 21.79 -13.69 14.09
CA ARG A 125 23.11 -14.18 13.62
C ARG A 125 22.97 -15.07 12.39
N GLN A 126 22.23 -14.64 11.37
CA GLN A 126 22.03 -15.38 10.14
C GLN A 126 22.28 -14.44 8.97
N ARG A 127 22.88 -14.99 7.91
CA ARG A 127 23.06 -14.21 6.67
C ARG A 127 21.71 -13.71 6.19
N THR A 128 21.57 -12.38 6.10
CA THR A 128 20.34 -11.71 5.73
C THR A 128 20.35 -11.39 4.26
N ASP A 129 19.31 -11.82 3.55
CA ASP A 129 19.01 -11.31 2.21
C ASP A 129 18.10 -10.07 2.35
N PRO A 130 18.55 -8.89 1.89
CA PRO A 130 17.71 -7.69 1.92
C PRO A 130 16.38 -7.84 1.16
N LEU A 131 16.33 -8.66 0.12
CA LEU A 131 15.12 -8.89 -0.67
C LEU A 131 13.97 -9.47 0.16
N ALA A 132 14.28 -10.27 1.19
CA ALA A 132 13.27 -10.82 2.10
C ALA A 132 12.49 -9.75 2.91
N PHE A 133 12.95 -8.49 2.88
CA PHE A 133 12.31 -7.34 3.52
C PHE A 133 11.77 -6.33 2.51
N CYS A 134 11.76 -6.70 1.24
CA CYS A 134 11.30 -5.84 0.16
C CYS A 134 9.94 -6.28 -0.36
N HIS A 135 9.17 -5.30 -0.79
CA HIS A 135 7.86 -5.48 -1.40
C HIS A 135 7.86 -4.77 -2.77
N ARG A 136 7.17 -5.33 -3.73
CA ARG A 136 6.94 -4.67 -5.02
C ARG A 136 5.64 -3.89 -4.94
N PRO A 137 5.68 -2.55 -4.92
CA PRO A 137 4.47 -1.75 -4.75
C PRO A 137 3.70 -1.61 -6.07
N VAL A 138 2.40 -1.36 -5.96
CA VAL A 138 1.61 -0.82 -7.07
C VAL A 138 2.00 0.66 -7.26
N VAL A 139 2.72 0.98 -8.33
CA VAL A 139 3.15 2.35 -8.61
C VAL A 139 2.06 3.12 -9.34
N VAL A 140 1.61 4.22 -8.74
CA VAL A 140 0.64 5.16 -9.31
C VAL A 140 1.32 6.50 -9.54
N ARG A 141 1.03 7.16 -10.67
CA ARG A 141 1.62 8.45 -11.04
C ARG A 141 0.60 9.58 -11.17
N ASP A 142 -0.67 9.25 -11.18
CA ASP A 142 -1.76 10.22 -11.22
C ASP A 142 -2.28 10.48 -9.80
N PRO A 143 -2.03 11.67 -9.21
CA PRO A 143 -2.49 12.00 -7.87
C PRO A 143 -4.01 12.11 -7.77
N ALA A 144 -4.70 12.35 -8.88
CA ALA A 144 -6.16 12.46 -8.92
C ALA A 144 -6.86 11.11 -9.12
N MET A 145 -6.10 10.01 -9.32
CA MET A 145 -6.69 8.68 -9.46
C MET A 145 -7.57 8.36 -8.23
N PRO A 146 -8.81 7.84 -8.43
CA PRO A 146 -9.62 7.36 -7.33
C PRO A 146 -8.91 6.25 -6.56
N LEU A 147 -8.92 6.32 -5.23
CA LEU A 147 -8.25 5.34 -4.38
C LEU A 147 -8.76 3.92 -4.63
N GLY A 148 -10.06 3.76 -4.88
CA GLY A 148 -10.66 2.48 -5.23
C GLY A 148 -10.04 1.82 -6.45
N GLU A 149 -9.70 2.59 -7.49
CA GLU A 149 -9.01 2.04 -8.67
C GLU A 149 -7.61 1.51 -8.34
N ALA A 150 -6.93 2.11 -7.38
CA ALA A 150 -5.63 1.64 -6.92
C ALA A 150 -5.76 0.41 -6.01
N ILE A 151 -6.76 0.39 -5.10
CA ILE A 151 -7.03 -0.73 -4.19
C ILE A 151 -7.31 -2.02 -4.96
N VAL A 152 -8.04 -1.97 -6.08
CA VAL A 152 -8.34 -3.19 -6.88
C VAL A 152 -7.08 -3.83 -7.46
N ARG A 153 -5.97 -3.09 -7.54
CA ARG A 153 -4.67 -3.60 -8.02
C ARG A 153 -3.87 -4.30 -6.91
N LEU A 154 -4.26 -4.07 -5.64
CA LEU A 154 -3.60 -4.73 -4.51
C LEU A 154 -3.92 -6.22 -4.50
N ARG A 155 -2.92 -7.04 -4.19
CA ARG A 155 -3.04 -8.47 -3.98
C ARG A 155 -2.76 -8.78 -2.53
N PHE A 156 -3.82 -9.03 -1.76
CA PHE A 156 -3.71 -9.33 -0.33
C PHE A 156 -3.34 -10.79 -0.01
N HIS A 157 -2.99 -11.58 -1.02
CA HIS A 157 -2.52 -12.93 -0.80
C HIS A 157 -1.02 -12.96 -1.05
N ALA A 158 -0.28 -13.18 0.01
CA ALA A 158 1.13 -13.52 -0.05
C ALA A 158 1.28 -14.93 -0.63
N GLU A 159 1.02 -15.10 -1.91
CA GLU A 159 1.64 -16.18 -2.65
C GLU A 159 3.11 -15.79 -2.79
N ALA A 160 3.99 -16.53 -2.10
CA ALA A 160 5.42 -16.35 -2.26
C ALA A 160 5.72 -16.41 -3.75
N SER A 161 6.18 -15.29 -4.31
CA SER A 161 6.64 -15.27 -5.68
C SER A 161 7.96 -16.07 -5.76
N GLU A 162 8.38 -16.47 -6.96
CA GLU A 162 9.61 -17.25 -7.15
C GLU A 162 10.88 -16.54 -6.62
N ASP A 163 10.79 -15.24 -6.33
CA ASP A 163 11.87 -14.36 -5.86
C ASP A 163 11.76 -13.94 -4.38
N ASP A 164 10.90 -14.58 -3.59
CA ASP A 164 10.64 -14.29 -2.16
C ASP A 164 10.14 -12.86 -1.88
N LEU A 165 9.69 -12.12 -2.90
CA LEU A 165 9.10 -10.79 -2.76
C LEU A 165 7.60 -10.87 -2.48
N ILE A 166 7.10 -9.92 -1.71
CA ILE A 166 5.66 -9.68 -1.56
C ILE A 166 5.24 -8.70 -2.66
N ASP A 167 4.33 -9.13 -3.52
CA ASP A 167 3.85 -8.32 -4.63
C ASP A 167 2.54 -7.59 -4.28
N ASP A 168 2.44 -6.36 -4.73
CA ASP A 168 1.20 -5.56 -4.79
C ASP A 168 0.43 -5.46 -3.45
N ASP A 169 1.12 -5.40 -2.31
CA ASP A 169 0.52 -5.24 -0.97
C ASP A 169 0.53 -3.79 -0.46
N ALA A 170 1.18 -2.91 -1.19
CA ALA A 170 1.24 -1.47 -0.90
C ALA A 170 1.15 -0.65 -2.19
N ILE A 171 0.70 0.59 -2.07
CA ILE A 171 0.60 1.54 -3.18
C ILE A 171 1.65 2.63 -2.98
N LEU A 172 2.43 2.88 -4.00
CA LEU A 172 3.40 3.97 -4.07
C LEU A 172 2.89 5.03 -5.05
N LEU A 173 2.40 6.15 -4.53
CA LEU A 173 2.15 7.34 -5.35
C LEU A 173 3.49 7.99 -5.65
N TRP A 174 3.93 7.93 -6.91
CA TRP A 174 5.21 8.43 -7.36
C TRP A 174 5.05 9.70 -8.19
N THR A 175 5.12 10.84 -7.50
CA THR A 175 4.97 12.20 -8.02
C THR A 175 6.02 13.11 -7.40
N ASP A 176 5.93 14.41 -7.60
CA ASP A 176 6.81 15.40 -6.93
C ASP A 176 6.64 15.40 -5.41
N ALA A 177 5.48 14.96 -4.91
CA ALA A 177 5.20 14.72 -3.50
C ALA A 177 4.86 13.24 -3.29
N PRO A 178 5.85 12.34 -3.24
CA PRO A 178 5.59 10.91 -3.21
C PRO A 178 5.03 10.46 -1.86
N ARG A 179 4.11 9.48 -1.92
CA ARG A 179 3.44 8.93 -0.74
C ARG A 179 3.42 7.42 -0.79
N LEU A 180 3.44 6.80 0.38
CA LEU A 180 3.24 5.37 0.56
C LEU A 180 1.91 5.13 1.26
N ILE A 181 1.09 4.25 0.70
CA ILE A 181 -0.18 3.82 1.25
C ILE A 181 -0.06 2.32 1.51
N THR A 182 -0.24 1.93 2.76
CA THR A 182 -0.19 0.53 3.21
C THR A 182 -1.57 0.03 3.60
N GLY A 183 -1.70 -1.28 3.79
CA GLY A 183 -2.95 -1.85 4.29
C GLY A 183 -3.41 -1.27 5.63
N SER A 184 -2.47 -0.83 6.49
CA SER A 184 -2.81 -0.20 7.76
C SER A 184 -3.44 1.19 7.58
N ASP A 185 -3.03 1.94 6.56
CA ASP A 185 -3.64 3.24 6.25
C ASP A 185 -5.09 3.06 5.80
N LEU A 186 -5.32 2.05 4.94
CA LEU A 186 -6.65 1.72 4.45
C LEU A 186 -7.57 1.22 5.56
N LEU A 187 -7.08 0.32 6.43
CA LEU A 187 -7.82 -0.22 7.56
C LEU A 187 -8.15 0.85 8.62
N GLY A 188 -7.29 1.84 8.78
CA GLY A 188 -7.53 2.95 9.71
C GLY A 188 -8.69 3.86 9.31
N ARG A 189 -9.20 3.72 8.07
CA ARG A 189 -10.36 4.47 7.54
C ARG A 189 -11.67 3.68 7.61
N LEU A 190 -11.62 2.36 7.76
CA LEU A 190 -12.80 1.49 7.88
C LEU A 190 -13.35 1.51 9.31
#